data_568b4ac4a5bb95c411d2cf8220e258f8
#
_entry.id   568b4ac4a5bb95c411d2cf8220e258f8
#
_cell.length_a   1.000
_cell.length_b   1.000
_cell.length_c   1.000
_cell.angle_alpha   90.00
_cell.angle_beta   90.00
_cell.angle_gamma   90.00
#
_symmetry.space_group_name_H-M   'P 1'
#
loop_
_entity.id
_entity.type
_entity.pdbx_description
1 polymer ?
#
loop_
_entity_poly.entity_id
_entity_poly.type
_entity_poly.pdbx_seq_one_letter_code
_entity_poly.pdbx_strand_id
1 'polypeptide(L)'
;MKKILVLFLLSVFTAGLLEAQEYFTIQQYNVTVQVNKDASLDVTETIHVHFTEPRHGIYRSIPYKYPLQQLPAGTEKANRQLESGGYAHVLIEDIRVDDWNYKVSKEGDYELIKIGSANTLVDGEQQYLVHYRMLNAINFFKDHSELYFNIIGDRWETSINSVHFSISFYDALPGTPDYFVATGT
;
A
#
# COMPACT_ATOMS: atom_id res chain seq x y z
N MET A 1 18.74 -71.65 7.87
CA MET A 1 18.06 -70.44 8.35
C MET A 1 18.76 -69.24 7.68
N LYS A 2 18.14 -68.64 6.66
CA LYS A 2 18.73 -67.49 5.96
C LYS A 2 18.35 -66.20 6.72
N LYS A 3 19.35 -65.43 7.19
CA LYS A 3 19.16 -64.14 7.82
C LYS A 3 18.95 -63.06 6.73
N ILE A 4 17.79 -62.42 6.72
CA ILE A 4 17.48 -61.29 5.85
C ILE A 4 17.93 -60.03 6.58
N LEU A 5 18.90 -59.31 6.05
CA LEU A 5 19.33 -58.01 6.52
C LEU A 5 18.49 -56.95 5.82
N VAL A 6 17.56 -56.30 6.54
CA VAL A 6 16.79 -55.16 6.03
C VAL A 6 17.57 -53.91 6.31
N LEU A 7 18.11 -53.29 5.25
CA LEU A 7 18.82 -52.02 5.31
C LEU A 7 17.78 -50.90 5.23
N PHE A 8 17.50 -50.19 6.33
CA PHE A 8 16.65 -49.00 6.36
C PHE A 8 17.48 -47.76 5.91
N LEU A 9 17.24 -47.32 4.67
CA LEU A 9 17.84 -46.10 4.15
C LEU A 9 17.05 -44.92 4.70
N LEU A 10 17.54 -44.27 5.74
CA LEU A 10 16.96 -43.05 6.30
C LEU A 10 17.35 -41.87 5.39
N SER A 11 16.47 -41.50 4.44
CA SER A 11 16.65 -40.27 3.66
C SER A 11 16.35 -39.07 4.57
N VAL A 12 17.40 -38.38 4.99
CA VAL A 12 17.29 -37.10 5.65
C VAL A 12 16.88 -36.07 4.59
N PHE A 13 15.58 -35.77 4.58
CA PHE A 13 15.04 -34.66 3.78
C PHE A 13 15.40 -33.36 4.51
N THR A 14 16.50 -32.72 4.13
CA THR A 14 16.80 -31.36 4.54
C THR A 14 15.78 -30.46 3.84
N ALA A 15 14.69 -30.10 4.50
CA ALA A 15 13.83 -29.00 4.11
C ALA A 15 14.70 -27.72 4.20
N GLY A 16 15.33 -27.33 3.09
CA GLY A 16 15.91 -26.00 2.97
C GLY A 16 14.78 -25.00 3.17
N LEU A 17 14.96 -24.09 4.10
CA LEU A 17 14.12 -22.91 4.20
C LEU A 17 14.32 -22.15 2.88
N LEU A 18 13.34 -22.24 1.99
CA LEU A 18 13.26 -21.34 0.84
C LEU A 18 12.95 -19.94 1.45
N GLU A 19 13.99 -19.18 1.71
CA GLU A 19 13.83 -17.75 1.88
C GLU A 19 13.28 -17.22 0.55
N ALA A 20 12.15 -16.52 0.60
CA ALA A 20 11.60 -15.86 -0.58
C ALA A 20 12.66 -14.84 -1.04
N GLN A 21 13.23 -15.05 -2.23
CA GLN A 21 14.25 -14.16 -2.79
C GLN A 21 13.57 -12.81 -3.09
N GLU A 22 13.90 -11.77 -2.32
CA GLU A 22 13.48 -10.42 -2.61
C GLU A 22 14.31 -9.87 -3.79
N TYR A 23 13.66 -9.54 -4.87
CA TYR A 23 14.30 -8.99 -6.06
C TYR A 23 14.58 -7.50 -5.98
N PHE A 24 13.97 -6.84 -5.03
CA PHE A 24 14.18 -5.44 -4.70
C PHE A 24 13.79 -5.19 -3.25
N THR A 25 14.23 -4.07 -2.70
CA THR A 25 13.88 -3.59 -1.35
C THR A 25 13.47 -2.14 -1.45
N ILE A 26 12.44 -1.73 -0.73
CA ILE A 26 12.09 -0.32 -0.57
C ILE A 26 12.94 0.25 0.56
N GLN A 27 13.93 1.06 0.21
CA GLN A 27 14.84 1.67 1.18
C GLN A 27 14.14 2.74 2.01
N GLN A 28 13.31 3.54 1.35
CA GLN A 28 12.56 4.63 1.97
C GLN A 28 11.23 4.85 1.24
N TYR A 29 10.18 5.00 2.02
CA TYR A 29 8.84 5.32 1.53
C TYR A 29 8.35 6.59 2.22
N ASN A 30 8.25 7.68 1.48
CA ASN A 30 7.79 8.96 2.02
C ASN A 30 6.40 9.25 1.47
N VAL A 31 5.48 9.67 2.35
CA VAL A 31 4.12 10.03 1.97
C VAL A 31 3.79 11.42 2.51
N THR A 32 3.37 12.30 1.64
CA THR A 32 2.83 13.61 2.00
C THR A 32 1.36 13.67 1.63
N VAL A 33 0.53 14.03 2.59
CA VAL A 33 -0.92 14.19 2.43
C VAL A 33 -1.30 15.63 2.74
N GLN A 34 -1.94 16.31 1.79
CA GLN A 34 -2.57 17.59 1.98
C GLN A 34 -4.09 17.39 2.05
N VAL A 35 -4.69 17.67 3.18
CA VAL A 35 -6.15 17.71 3.35
C VAL A 35 -6.66 19.07 2.87
N ASN A 36 -7.52 19.04 1.86
CA ASN A 36 -8.08 20.24 1.23
C ASN A 36 -9.38 20.70 1.90
N LYS A 37 -9.83 21.93 1.59
CA LYS A 37 -11.10 22.49 2.10
C LYS A 37 -12.33 21.67 1.75
N ASP A 38 -12.32 21.03 0.60
CA ASP A 38 -13.41 20.18 0.11
C ASP A 38 -13.35 18.75 0.65
N ALA A 39 -12.49 18.51 1.63
CA ALA A 39 -12.22 17.20 2.22
C ALA A 39 -11.59 16.18 1.24
N SER A 40 -11.09 16.61 0.11
CA SER A 40 -10.21 15.81 -0.73
C SER A 40 -8.80 15.74 -0.13
N LEU A 41 -8.06 14.71 -0.49
CA LEU A 41 -6.66 14.55 -0.15
C LEU A 41 -5.82 14.62 -1.41
N ASP A 42 -4.81 15.49 -1.45
CA ASP A 42 -3.75 15.40 -2.43
C ASP A 42 -2.59 14.61 -1.81
N VAL A 43 -2.27 13.49 -2.43
CA VAL A 43 -1.27 12.55 -1.92
C VAL A 43 -0.07 12.52 -2.85
N THR A 44 1.11 12.59 -2.27
CA THR A 44 2.39 12.40 -2.97
C THR A 44 3.19 11.32 -2.26
N GLU A 45 3.57 10.30 -3.01
CA GLU A 45 4.41 9.20 -2.54
C GLU A 45 5.77 9.26 -3.23
N THR A 46 6.86 9.25 -2.45
CA THR A 46 8.22 9.11 -2.97
C THR A 46 8.77 7.79 -2.49
N ILE A 47 9.02 6.87 -3.44
CA ILE A 47 9.41 5.49 -3.18
C ILE A 47 10.84 5.28 -3.68
N HIS A 48 11.79 5.11 -2.77
CA HIS A 48 13.17 4.79 -3.08
C HIS A 48 13.36 3.27 -3.05
N VAL A 49 13.75 2.71 -4.18
CA VAL A 49 13.85 1.27 -4.39
C VAL A 49 15.28 0.90 -4.77
N HIS A 50 15.79 -0.14 -4.15
CA HIS A 50 17.03 -0.78 -4.57
C HIS A 50 16.72 -2.13 -5.22
N PHE A 51 16.95 -2.26 -6.53
CA PHE A 51 16.83 -3.52 -7.26
C PHE A 51 18.13 -4.31 -7.13
N THR A 52 18.02 -5.56 -6.66
CA THR A 52 19.13 -6.52 -6.62
C THR A 52 19.30 -7.28 -7.95
N GLU A 53 18.25 -7.27 -8.77
CA GLU A 53 18.23 -7.86 -10.11
C GLU A 53 17.47 -6.94 -11.07
N PRO A 54 17.83 -6.93 -12.39
CA PRO A 54 17.13 -6.11 -13.37
C PRO A 54 15.63 -6.43 -13.46
N ARG A 55 14.79 -5.40 -13.39
CA ARG A 55 13.33 -5.47 -13.44
C ARG A 55 12.72 -4.44 -14.38
N HIS A 56 11.47 -4.64 -14.77
CA HIS A 56 10.73 -3.69 -15.62
C HIS A 56 10.10 -2.52 -14.84
N GLY A 57 10.34 -2.42 -13.52
CA GLY A 57 9.76 -1.42 -12.64
C GLY A 57 9.01 -2.06 -11.47
N ILE A 58 8.04 -1.33 -10.92
CA ILE A 58 7.26 -1.74 -9.74
C ILE A 58 5.75 -1.71 -10.00
N TYR A 59 5.01 -2.33 -9.10
CA TYR A 59 3.56 -2.21 -9.00
C TYR A 59 3.21 -1.46 -7.71
N ARG A 60 2.30 -0.47 -7.81
CA ARG A 60 1.72 0.22 -6.67
C ARG A 60 0.20 -0.03 -6.66
N SER A 61 -0.29 -0.70 -5.63
CA SER A 61 -1.71 -0.98 -5.44
C SER A 61 -2.28 -0.03 -4.39
N ILE A 62 -3.25 0.81 -4.76
CA ILE A 62 -3.93 1.73 -3.85
C ILE A 62 -5.34 1.19 -3.59
N PRO A 63 -5.70 0.84 -2.35
CA PRO A 63 -7.04 0.35 -2.07
C PRO A 63 -8.06 1.47 -2.25
N TYR A 64 -9.15 1.19 -2.98
CA TYR A 64 -10.26 2.12 -3.14
C TYR A 64 -11.55 1.61 -2.50
N LYS A 65 -11.58 0.35 -2.08
CA LYS A 65 -12.73 -0.30 -1.48
C LYS A 65 -12.32 -0.97 -0.18
N TYR A 66 -13.04 -0.65 0.89
CA TYR A 66 -12.74 -1.11 2.24
C TYR A 66 -13.94 -1.84 2.83
N PRO A 67 -13.81 -3.11 3.26
CA PRO A 67 -14.85 -3.76 4.06
C PRO A 67 -15.10 -2.96 5.35
N LEU A 68 -16.37 -2.71 5.72
CA LEU A 68 -16.70 -1.97 6.94
C LEU A 68 -16.11 -2.58 8.21
N GLN A 69 -15.93 -3.90 8.24
CA GLN A 69 -15.34 -4.60 9.37
C GLN A 69 -13.86 -4.26 9.60
N GLN A 70 -13.19 -3.75 8.56
CA GLN A 70 -11.78 -3.33 8.62
C GLN A 70 -11.61 -1.83 8.95
N LEU A 71 -12.72 -1.10 9.00
CA LEU A 71 -12.72 0.32 9.34
C LEU A 71 -12.95 0.53 10.84
N PRO A 72 -12.62 1.70 11.39
CA PRO A 72 -12.92 2.04 12.77
C PRO A 72 -14.40 1.80 13.12
N ALA A 73 -14.66 1.34 14.34
CA ALA A 73 -16.01 1.08 14.80
C ALA A 73 -16.86 2.36 14.72
N GLY A 74 -18.05 2.24 14.17
CA GLY A 74 -18.95 3.38 13.99
C GLY A 74 -18.88 4.04 12.62
N THR A 75 -17.96 3.64 11.74
CA THR A 75 -17.86 4.19 10.36
C THR A 75 -19.17 4.11 9.61
N GLU A 76 -20.00 3.11 9.88
CA GLU A 76 -21.34 2.96 9.29
C GLU A 76 -22.29 4.10 9.66
N LYS A 77 -21.99 4.88 10.72
CA LYS A 77 -22.74 6.04 11.18
C LYS A 77 -22.23 7.37 10.61
N ALA A 78 -21.07 7.33 9.95
CA ALA A 78 -20.52 8.51 9.30
C ALA A 78 -21.36 8.86 8.06
N ASN A 79 -21.44 10.16 7.75
CA ASN A 79 -22.04 10.61 6.50
C ASN A 79 -21.10 10.34 5.33
N ARG A 80 -21.06 9.10 4.90
CA ARG A 80 -20.19 8.58 3.84
C ARG A 80 -21.03 7.79 2.83
N GLN A 81 -20.59 7.78 1.58
CA GLN A 81 -21.18 6.89 0.58
C GLN A 81 -20.80 5.43 0.87
N LEU A 82 -21.76 4.66 1.32
CA LEU A 82 -21.65 3.23 1.52
C LEU A 82 -22.33 2.49 0.36
N GLU A 83 -21.69 1.46 -0.15
CA GLU A 83 -22.37 0.54 -1.05
C GLU A 83 -23.28 -0.43 -0.28
N SER A 84 -24.35 -0.89 -0.97
CA SER A 84 -25.13 -2.02 -0.53
C SER A 84 -24.23 -3.25 -0.48
N GLY A 85 -23.87 -3.73 0.71
CA GLY A 85 -22.96 -4.87 0.89
C GLY A 85 -21.89 -4.66 1.95
N GLY A 86 -21.91 -3.51 2.64
CA GLY A 86 -21.01 -3.29 3.78
C GLY A 86 -19.59 -2.89 3.39
N TYR A 87 -19.47 -2.06 2.33
CA TYR A 87 -18.19 -1.50 1.90
C TYR A 87 -18.23 0.03 1.91
N ALA A 88 -17.09 0.63 2.22
CA ALA A 88 -16.83 2.04 2.04
C ALA A 88 -15.90 2.25 0.83
N HIS A 89 -16.22 3.24 0.01
CA HIS A 89 -15.43 3.57 -1.17
C HIS A 89 -14.73 4.91 -1.01
N VAL A 90 -13.48 4.95 -1.44
CA VAL A 90 -12.78 6.17 -1.79
C VAL A 90 -12.66 6.24 -3.31
N LEU A 91 -12.63 7.45 -3.87
CA LEU A 91 -12.36 7.66 -5.27
C LEU A 91 -10.90 8.08 -5.40
N ILE A 92 -10.17 7.43 -6.30
CA ILE A 92 -8.78 7.77 -6.62
C ILE A 92 -8.79 8.42 -8.00
N GLU A 93 -8.35 9.66 -8.08
CA GLU A 93 -8.37 10.48 -9.28
C GLU A 93 -7.00 11.10 -9.53
N ASP A 94 -6.80 11.69 -10.72
CA ASP A 94 -5.61 12.46 -11.09
C ASP A 94 -4.29 11.72 -10.86
N ILE A 95 -4.29 10.38 -11.04
CA ILE A 95 -3.09 9.57 -10.87
C ILE A 95 -2.06 9.97 -11.92
N ARG A 96 -0.85 10.31 -11.46
CA ARG A 96 0.30 10.55 -12.32
C ARG A 96 1.57 10.03 -11.67
N VAL A 97 2.54 9.67 -12.50
CA VAL A 97 3.87 9.26 -12.07
C VAL A 97 4.87 10.09 -12.85
N ASP A 98 5.76 10.78 -12.14
CA ASP A 98 6.75 11.65 -12.76
C ASP A 98 7.88 10.80 -13.35
N ASP A 99 8.37 11.20 -14.54
CA ASP A 99 9.55 10.64 -15.24
C ASP A 99 9.47 9.16 -15.62
N TRP A 100 8.33 8.48 -15.39
CA TRP A 100 8.15 7.07 -15.71
C TRP A 100 6.95 6.84 -16.62
N ASN A 101 7.09 5.85 -17.51
CA ASN A 101 5.91 5.27 -18.16
C ASN A 101 5.08 4.52 -17.12
N TYR A 102 3.78 4.67 -17.17
CA TYR A 102 2.89 3.94 -16.27
C TYR A 102 1.56 3.60 -16.93
N LYS A 103 0.86 2.64 -16.33
CA LYS A 103 -0.50 2.27 -16.71
C LYS A 103 -1.32 2.03 -15.44
N VAL A 104 -2.53 2.59 -15.42
CA VAL A 104 -3.49 2.37 -14.33
C VAL A 104 -4.55 1.37 -14.79
N SER A 105 -4.94 0.48 -13.89
CA SER A 105 -6.03 -0.48 -14.07
C SER A 105 -6.65 -0.83 -12.72
N LYS A 106 -7.90 -1.34 -12.73
CA LYS A 106 -8.52 -1.88 -11.52
C LYS A 106 -8.24 -3.36 -11.38
N GLU A 107 -7.86 -3.78 -10.18
CA GLU A 107 -7.66 -5.18 -9.83
C GLU A 107 -8.27 -5.48 -8.46
N GLY A 108 -9.41 -6.18 -8.46
CA GLY A 108 -10.20 -6.40 -7.25
C GLY A 108 -10.63 -5.08 -6.62
N ASP A 109 -10.22 -4.84 -5.37
CA ASP A 109 -10.55 -3.65 -4.59
C ASP A 109 -9.47 -2.55 -4.66
N TYR A 110 -8.58 -2.61 -5.67
CA TYR A 110 -7.41 -1.72 -5.80
C TYR A 110 -7.34 -1.04 -7.17
N GLU A 111 -6.90 0.23 -7.17
CA GLU A 111 -6.27 0.83 -8.33
C GLU A 111 -4.83 0.33 -8.40
N LEU A 112 -4.48 -0.38 -9.48
CA LEU A 112 -3.15 -0.90 -9.74
C LEU A 112 -2.41 0.03 -10.70
N ILE A 113 -1.30 0.58 -10.25
CA ILE A 113 -0.39 1.39 -11.04
C ILE A 113 0.83 0.53 -11.38
N LYS A 114 0.95 0.14 -12.63
CA LYS A 114 2.15 -0.50 -13.16
C LYS A 114 3.10 0.61 -13.62
N ILE A 115 4.25 0.74 -12.96
CA ILE A 115 5.23 1.80 -13.22
C ILE A 115 6.47 1.17 -13.85
N GLY A 116 6.84 1.63 -15.04
CA GLY A 116 7.96 1.12 -15.82
C GLY A 116 7.56 0.71 -17.24
N SER A 117 8.44 0.04 -17.96
CA SER A 117 8.25 -0.34 -19.35
C SER A 117 8.59 -1.82 -19.58
N ALA A 118 7.76 -2.52 -20.36
CA ALA A 118 8.03 -3.90 -20.73
C ALA A 118 9.32 -4.08 -21.57
N ASN A 119 9.80 -3.00 -22.20
CA ASN A 119 10.95 -3.02 -23.10
C ASN A 119 12.24 -2.49 -22.46
N THR A 120 12.19 -2.06 -21.20
CA THR A 120 13.32 -1.46 -20.49
C THR A 120 13.48 -2.13 -19.15
N LEU A 121 14.68 -2.59 -18.86
CA LEU A 121 15.08 -3.08 -17.55
C LEU A 121 15.78 -1.95 -16.79
N VAL A 122 15.53 -1.89 -15.49
CA VAL A 122 16.19 -1.00 -14.53
C VAL A 122 16.77 -1.85 -13.42
N ASP A 123 17.87 -1.39 -12.82
CA ASP A 123 18.56 -2.03 -11.70
C ASP A 123 19.09 -0.98 -10.72
N GLY A 124 19.66 -1.42 -9.62
CA GLY A 124 20.23 -0.54 -8.60
C GLY A 124 19.19 0.42 -8.00
N GLU A 125 19.64 1.65 -7.70
CA GLU A 125 18.80 2.66 -7.05
C GLU A 125 17.86 3.32 -8.05
N GLN A 126 16.56 3.31 -7.74
CA GLN A 126 15.51 3.97 -8.49
C GLN A 126 14.60 4.76 -7.56
N GLN A 127 14.03 5.84 -8.08
CA GLN A 127 13.04 6.64 -7.37
C GLN A 127 11.76 6.74 -8.19
N TYR A 128 10.64 6.54 -7.53
CA TYR A 128 9.31 6.69 -8.11
C TYR A 128 8.55 7.77 -7.36
N LEU A 129 8.03 8.76 -8.08
CA LEU A 129 7.21 9.83 -7.53
C LEU A 129 5.79 9.69 -8.06
N VAL A 130 4.88 9.32 -7.17
CA VAL A 130 3.48 9.03 -7.49
C VAL A 130 2.59 10.07 -6.86
N HIS A 131 1.68 10.64 -7.64
CA HIS A 131 0.70 11.61 -7.18
C HIS A 131 -0.70 11.12 -7.49
N TYR A 132 -1.63 11.40 -6.58
CA TYR A 132 -3.05 11.15 -6.82
C TYR A 132 -3.90 12.00 -5.88
N ARG A 133 -5.15 12.20 -6.28
CA ARG A 133 -6.18 12.79 -5.44
C ARG A 133 -7.11 11.70 -4.92
N MET A 134 -7.45 11.79 -3.64
CA MET A 134 -8.39 10.88 -3.01
C MET A 134 -9.60 11.65 -2.50
N LEU A 135 -10.80 11.19 -2.89
CA LEU A 135 -12.06 11.72 -2.40
C LEU A 135 -12.72 10.72 -1.49
N ASN A 136 -13.57 11.21 -0.61
CA ASN A 136 -14.36 10.38 0.30
C ASN A 136 -13.52 9.55 1.29
N ALA A 137 -12.33 10.05 1.68
CA ALA A 137 -11.45 9.40 2.66
C ALA A 137 -11.70 9.87 4.10
N ILE A 138 -12.49 10.94 4.30
CA ILE A 138 -12.83 11.47 5.61
C ILE A 138 -14.21 11.00 6.01
N ASN A 139 -14.35 10.46 7.21
CA ASN A 139 -15.60 10.09 7.85
C ASN A 139 -16.10 11.28 8.67
N PHE A 140 -17.31 11.76 8.39
CA PHE A 140 -17.94 12.85 9.15
C PHE A 140 -18.96 12.28 10.10
N PHE A 141 -18.70 12.37 11.40
CA PHE A 141 -19.63 12.02 12.46
C PHE A 141 -20.34 13.29 12.97
N LYS A 142 -21.26 13.12 13.89
CA LYS A 142 -22.03 14.25 14.47
C LYS A 142 -21.17 15.18 15.31
N ASP A 143 -20.16 14.64 16.00
CA ASP A 143 -19.34 15.28 17.01
C ASP A 143 -17.86 15.40 16.64
N HIS A 144 -17.40 14.66 15.63
CA HIS A 144 -16.02 14.67 15.16
C HIS A 144 -15.90 14.28 13.68
N SER A 145 -14.69 14.36 13.14
CA SER A 145 -14.33 13.83 11.82
C SER A 145 -13.09 12.96 11.95
N GLU A 146 -13.03 11.90 11.18
CA GLU A 146 -11.90 10.97 11.15
C GLU A 146 -11.33 10.85 9.73
N LEU A 147 -10.02 10.97 9.62
CA LEU A 147 -9.28 10.56 8.44
C LEU A 147 -8.77 9.14 8.69
N TYR A 148 -9.28 8.18 7.90
CA TYR A 148 -8.75 6.83 7.85
C TYR A 148 -8.02 6.64 6.52
N PHE A 149 -6.73 6.36 6.58
CA PHE A 149 -5.88 6.27 5.41
C PHE A 149 -4.83 5.16 5.56
N ASN A 150 -4.81 4.22 4.59
CA ASN A 150 -3.76 3.22 4.50
C ASN A 150 -2.55 3.84 3.77
N ILE A 151 -1.57 4.29 4.54
CA ILE A 151 -0.46 5.14 4.07
C ILE A 151 0.40 4.42 3.02
N ILE A 152 0.79 3.17 3.28
CA ILE A 152 1.72 2.43 2.41
C ILE A 152 1.07 1.33 1.59
N GLY A 153 -0.17 0.95 1.92
CA GLY A 153 -0.83 -0.20 1.32
C GLY A 153 -0.39 -1.53 1.96
N ASP A 154 -0.93 -2.62 1.45
CA ASP A 154 -0.81 -3.97 2.00
C ASP A 154 -0.38 -5.03 0.95
N ARG A 155 -0.01 -4.60 -0.27
CA ARG A 155 0.36 -5.49 -1.38
C ARG A 155 1.81 -5.35 -1.83
N TRP A 156 2.70 -4.98 -0.92
CA TRP A 156 4.13 -5.00 -1.19
C TRP A 156 4.68 -6.41 -0.94
N GLU A 157 5.29 -6.99 -1.98
CA GLU A 157 5.96 -8.30 -1.91
C GLU A 157 7.46 -8.13 -1.63
N THR A 158 7.80 -7.15 -0.78
CA THR A 158 9.18 -6.79 -0.44
C THR A 158 9.22 -6.09 0.90
N SER A 159 10.38 -6.07 1.53
CA SER A 159 10.60 -5.32 2.76
C SER A 159 10.65 -3.80 2.51
N ILE A 160 10.17 -3.04 3.50
CA ILE A 160 10.24 -1.58 3.53
C ILE A 160 11.07 -1.18 4.75
N ASN A 161 12.26 -0.62 4.51
CA ASN A 161 13.22 -0.34 5.58
C ASN A 161 12.81 0.86 6.43
N SER A 162 12.24 1.89 5.81
CA SER A 162 11.76 3.07 6.53
C SER A 162 10.56 3.70 5.88
N VAL A 163 9.64 4.21 6.70
CA VAL A 163 8.45 4.94 6.29
C VAL A 163 8.44 6.29 7.00
N HIS A 164 8.25 7.36 6.23
CA HIS A 164 8.01 8.70 6.75
C HIS A 164 6.72 9.23 6.15
N PHE A 165 5.87 9.82 6.97
CA PHE A 165 4.68 10.47 6.45
C PHE A 165 4.44 11.80 7.13
N SER A 166 3.77 12.70 6.42
CA SER A 166 3.28 13.96 6.92
C SER A 166 1.87 14.22 6.42
N ILE A 167 1.02 14.74 7.31
CA ILE A 167 -0.34 15.14 6.97
C ILE A 167 -0.46 16.62 7.32
N SER A 168 -0.84 17.42 6.35
CA SER A 168 -1.09 18.84 6.49
C SER A 168 -2.54 19.17 6.15
N PHE A 169 -3.06 20.24 6.72
CA PHE A 169 -4.43 20.69 6.53
C PHE A 169 -4.43 22.07 5.90
N TYR A 170 -5.39 22.33 5.03
CA TYR A 170 -5.54 23.63 4.37
C TYR A 170 -5.77 24.75 5.39
N ASP A 171 -6.64 24.52 6.35
CA ASP A 171 -6.92 25.45 7.46
C ASP A 171 -6.31 24.91 8.76
N ALA A 172 -6.00 25.81 9.70
CA ALA A 172 -5.60 25.43 11.04
C ALA A 172 -6.70 24.62 11.74
N LEU A 173 -6.33 23.49 12.35
CA LEU A 173 -7.25 22.69 13.12
C LEU A 173 -7.67 23.45 14.40
N PRO A 174 -8.91 23.26 14.90
CA PRO A 174 -9.38 23.90 16.12
C PRO A 174 -8.69 23.43 17.40
N GLY A 175 -7.85 22.39 17.29
CA GLY A 175 -7.10 21.80 18.39
C GLY A 175 -6.08 20.78 17.86
N THR A 176 -5.37 20.14 18.79
CA THR A 176 -4.45 19.05 18.45
C THR A 176 -5.28 17.81 18.10
N PRO A 177 -5.11 17.20 16.91
CA PRO A 177 -5.83 15.98 16.57
C PRO A 177 -5.30 14.80 17.39
N ASP A 178 -6.19 13.92 17.79
CA ASP A 178 -5.82 12.60 18.24
C ASP A 178 -5.42 11.76 17.05
N TYR A 179 -4.38 10.94 17.17
CA TYR A 179 -3.95 10.06 16.10
C TYR A 179 -3.55 8.69 16.62
N PHE A 180 -3.74 7.69 15.78
CA PHE A 180 -3.30 6.33 16.00
C PHE A 180 -2.60 5.82 14.74
N VAL A 181 -1.43 5.20 14.92
CA VAL A 181 -0.66 4.57 13.82
C VAL A 181 -0.51 3.10 14.15
N ALA A 182 -0.86 2.24 13.21
CA ALA A 182 -0.64 0.81 13.30
C ALA A 182 0.22 0.34 12.12
N THR A 183 1.13 -0.58 12.39
CA THR A 183 1.85 -1.33 11.37
C THR A 183 1.32 -2.75 11.37
N GLY A 184 1.03 -3.30 10.19
CA GLY A 184 0.72 -4.72 10.04
C GLY A 184 1.96 -5.56 10.32
N THR A 185 1.76 -6.73 10.91
CA THR A 185 2.76 -7.82 11.03
C THR A 185 2.45 -8.88 9.99
#